data_baca074907ea562b17672e1827d412d5
#
_entry.id   baca074907ea562b17672e1827d412d5
#
_cell.length_a   1.000
_cell.length_b   1.000
_cell.length_c   1.000
_cell.angle_alpha   90.00
_cell.angle_beta   90.00
_cell.angle_gamma   90.00
#
_symmetry.space_group_name_H-M   'P 1'
#
loop_
_entity.id
_entity.type
_entity.pdbx_description
1 polymer ?
#
loop_
_entity_poly.entity_id
_entity_poly.type
_entity_poly.pdbx_seq_one_letter_code
_entity_poly.pdbx_strand_id
1 'polypeptide(L)'
;MIDPKKIQTVVIDGHSLTFEGFIAVARFGAKVELAQSAKEAMQRSRDLAEKISAQKRVAYGITTGFGDFATVAVPDDMSAQLSTNLILSHCTGTGDPYADEQVRGMMLLRANALCVGVSGVRPVLVEMLVEMLNKGVTPIIPQKGSLGASGDLAPLSHMGLVLLGRGMANYHGAKLPGAKAMEKAGIPTLDTLVSKEGLGITNGTCAMTSVGALNLYDTICASQLADLIASLTFTALTGQRNAYEERVHTVRGHKGQIQVAKNLRLLTDGSEIVEKSQGLRVQDAYALRCIPQVHGAVRDSLEYILSKVEIELNAVTDNPLLFNEDEAVISGGNFHGEPMALPFDFLGIACSEIASISERRTERMVNAALSNGLTPFLTTVGGVNSGFMIVQYSAASMASENKVLAHPACVDSIPSSANQEDFVSMGTTAARKAGQILQNTLSCLAFELLTACQAIDVRRLQKTYGMGLSPVGEAVFARVRQDVAFMDIDREIWPDIEAVEKLVRNGELLEIVRTMVPDFE
;
A
#
# COMPACT_ATOMS: atom_id res chain seq x y z
N MET A 1 9.60 13.12 2.74
CA MET A 1 8.62 12.95 1.62
C MET A 1 7.79 14.23 1.46
N ILE A 2 7.53 14.65 0.21
CA ILE A 2 6.61 15.76 -0.10
C ILE A 2 5.19 15.25 0.17
N ASP A 3 4.32 16.09 0.73
CA ASP A 3 2.93 15.70 0.94
C ASP A 3 2.22 15.48 -0.41
N PRO A 4 1.79 14.26 -0.74
CA PRO A 4 1.16 13.96 -2.03
C PRO A 4 -0.12 14.79 -2.32
N LYS A 5 -0.82 15.23 -1.27
CA LYS A 5 -2.02 16.09 -1.40
C LYS A 5 -1.72 17.45 -2.04
N LYS A 6 -0.47 17.91 -1.98
CA LYS A 6 -0.05 19.22 -2.53
C LYS A 6 0.36 19.13 -4.00
N ILE A 7 0.53 17.93 -4.56
CA ILE A 7 0.90 17.72 -5.95
C ILE A 7 -0.37 17.81 -6.80
N GLN A 8 -0.44 18.80 -7.69
CA GLN A 8 -1.61 19.05 -8.54
C GLN A 8 -1.50 18.40 -9.92
N THR A 9 -0.28 18.26 -10.43
CA THR A 9 -0.02 17.71 -11.76
C THR A 9 1.23 16.85 -11.74
N VAL A 10 1.16 15.70 -12.42
CA VAL A 10 2.27 14.76 -12.63
C VAL A 10 2.49 14.60 -14.11
N VAL A 11 3.70 14.85 -14.58
CA VAL A 11 4.11 14.60 -15.97
C VAL A 11 4.70 13.20 -16.04
N ILE A 12 4.22 12.37 -16.97
CA ILE A 12 4.75 11.04 -17.23
C ILE A 12 5.61 11.04 -18.49
N ASP A 13 6.84 10.50 -18.35
CA ASP A 13 7.85 10.42 -19.42
C ASP A 13 8.52 9.04 -19.50
N GLY A 14 8.12 8.13 -18.59
CA GLY A 14 8.70 6.80 -18.44
C GLY A 14 9.87 6.71 -17.45
N HIS A 15 10.36 7.82 -16.89
CA HIS A 15 11.62 7.86 -16.15
C HIS A 15 11.57 8.62 -14.83
N SER A 16 10.64 9.56 -14.66
CA SER A 16 10.67 10.54 -13.56
C SER A 16 9.50 10.46 -12.59
N LEU A 17 8.69 9.41 -12.65
CA LEU A 17 7.58 9.22 -11.73
C LEU A 17 8.10 8.95 -10.31
N THR A 18 7.81 9.87 -9.38
CA THR A 18 8.16 9.73 -7.96
C THR A 18 7.09 8.94 -7.20
N PHE A 19 7.45 8.40 -6.03
CA PHE A 19 6.49 7.70 -5.17
C PHE A 19 5.34 8.61 -4.74
N GLU A 20 5.63 9.85 -4.35
CA GLU A 20 4.62 10.85 -3.99
C GLU A 20 3.74 11.25 -5.18
N GLY A 21 4.31 11.35 -6.37
CA GLY A 21 3.58 11.59 -7.62
C GLY A 21 2.61 10.45 -7.94
N PHE A 22 3.05 9.21 -7.76
CA PHE A 22 2.20 8.02 -7.89
C PHE A 22 1.00 8.09 -6.93
N ILE A 23 1.23 8.34 -5.64
CA ILE A 23 0.17 8.47 -4.61
C ILE A 23 -0.77 9.64 -4.94
N ALA A 24 -0.23 10.78 -5.39
CA ALA A 24 -1.02 11.96 -5.76
C ALA A 24 -2.03 11.67 -6.87
N VAL A 25 -1.63 10.93 -7.91
CA VAL A 25 -2.54 10.55 -9.00
C VAL A 25 -3.50 9.46 -8.58
N ALA A 26 -3.00 8.40 -7.96
CA ALA A 26 -3.80 7.23 -7.63
C ALA A 26 -4.89 7.58 -6.61
N ARG A 27 -4.53 8.24 -5.51
CA ARG A 27 -5.42 8.50 -4.36
C ARG A 27 -6.04 9.90 -4.36
N PHE A 28 -5.26 10.93 -4.69
CA PHE A 28 -5.70 12.32 -4.54
C PHE A 28 -6.15 12.97 -5.85
N GLY A 29 -6.12 12.22 -6.98
CA GLY A 29 -6.67 12.66 -8.24
C GLY A 29 -5.87 13.78 -8.92
N ALA A 30 -4.57 13.89 -8.65
CA ALA A 30 -3.70 14.81 -9.36
C ALA A 30 -3.80 14.59 -10.87
N LYS A 31 -3.73 15.67 -11.64
CA LYS A 31 -3.79 15.64 -13.10
C LYS A 31 -2.56 14.94 -13.68
N VAL A 32 -2.75 14.15 -14.72
CA VAL A 32 -1.65 13.52 -15.46
C VAL A 32 -1.45 14.22 -16.79
N GLU A 33 -0.21 14.54 -17.12
CA GLU A 33 0.19 15.09 -18.41
C GLU A 33 1.22 14.18 -19.07
N LEU A 34 1.07 13.97 -20.38
CA LEU A 34 1.98 13.14 -21.16
C LEU A 34 3.07 14.01 -21.78
N ALA A 35 4.34 13.72 -21.50
CA ALA A 35 5.48 14.42 -22.05
C ALA A 35 5.52 14.28 -23.60
N GLN A 36 5.88 15.35 -24.29
CA GLN A 36 6.00 15.32 -25.75
C GLN A 36 7.12 14.37 -26.19
N SER A 37 8.23 14.33 -25.48
CA SER A 37 9.34 13.38 -25.73
C SER A 37 8.90 11.92 -25.65
N ALA A 38 7.98 11.58 -24.74
CA ALA A 38 7.41 10.24 -24.63
C ALA A 38 6.55 9.88 -25.85
N LYS A 39 5.72 10.84 -26.34
CA LYS A 39 4.94 10.61 -27.57
C LYS A 39 5.85 10.30 -28.76
N GLU A 40 6.92 11.06 -28.91
CA GLU A 40 7.91 10.85 -29.99
C GLU A 40 8.63 9.51 -29.84
N ALA A 41 9.00 9.12 -28.61
CA ALA A 41 9.65 7.83 -28.35
C ALA A 41 8.71 6.65 -28.68
N MET A 42 7.45 6.72 -28.23
CA MET A 42 6.44 5.71 -28.57
C MET A 42 6.19 5.60 -30.06
N GLN A 43 6.12 6.74 -30.79
CA GLN A 43 5.91 6.72 -32.23
C GLN A 43 7.08 6.06 -32.96
N ARG A 44 8.33 6.39 -32.59
CA ARG A 44 9.51 5.71 -33.17
C ARG A 44 9.49 4.19 -32.97
N SER A 45 9.14 3.75 -31.76
CA SER A 45 9.03 2.31 -31.46
C SER A 45 7.86 1.66 -32.22
N ARG A 46 6.76 2.37 -32.41
CA ARG A 46 5.62 1.92 -33.23
C ARG A 46 6.02 1.75 -34.70
N ASP A 47 6.73 2.73 -35.27
CA ASP A 47 7.20 2.69 -36.66
C ASP A 47 8.14 1.47 -36.87
N LEU A 48 8.97 1.15 -35.88
CA LEU A 48 9.81 -0.07 -35.91
C LEU A 48 8.96 -1.35 -35.88
N ALA A 49 7.91 -1.43 -35.03
CA ALA A 49 7.02 -2.59 -34.98
C ALA A 49 6.30 -2.81 -36.33
N GLU A 50 5.86 -1.74 -36.99
CA GLU A 50 5.24 -1.80 -38.32
C GLU A 50 6.24 -2.24 -39.40
N LYS A 51 7.46 -1.73 -39.35
CA LYS A 51 8.55 -2.15 -40.25
C LYS A 51 8.85 -3.65 -40.13
N ILE A 52 8.93 -4.18 -38.90
CA ILE A 52 9.16 -5.60 -38.62
C ILE A 52 8.04 -6.47 -39.20
N SER A 53 6.77 -6.06 -39.00
CA SER A 53 5.62 -6.75 -39.57
C SER A 53 5.65 -6.74 -41.08
N ALA A 54 5.87 -5.59 -41.71
CA ALA A 54 5.97 -5.45 -43.17
C ALA A 54 7.11 -6.29 -43.79
N GLN A 55 8.23 -6.44 -43.09
CA GLN A 55 9.36 -7.29 -43.50
C GLN A 55 9.13 -8.77 -43.20
N LYS A 56 8.03 -9.17 -42.58
CA LYS A 56 7.73 -10.54 -42.14
C LYS A 56 8.86 -11.17 -41.30
N ARG A 57 9.56 -10.36 -40.52
CA ARG A 57 10.56 -10.86 -39.56
C ARG A 57 9.84 -11.64 -38.44
N VAL A 58 10.37 -12.82 -38.08
CA VAL A 58 9.84 -13.57 -36.95
C VAL A 58 10.12 -12.81 -35.66
N ALA A 59 9.05 -12.38 -35.01
CA ALA A 59 9.10 -11.65 -33.74
C ALA A 59 7.93 -12.05 -32.83
N TYR A 60 8.28 -12.45 -31.61
CA TYR A 60 7.29 -12.91 -30.61
C TYR A 60 6.17 -11.89 -30.41
N GLY A 61 4.93 -12.33 -30.52
CA GLY A 61 3.75 -11.50 -30.28
C GLY A 61 3.56 -10.33 -31.26
N ILE A 62 4.37 -10.24 -32.31
CA ILE A 62 4.23 -9.32 -33.45
C ILE A 62 3.78 -10.10 -34.68
N THR A 63 4.54 -11.14 -35.04
CA THR A 63 4.29 -12.03 -36.19
C THR A 63 4.10 -13.49 -35.78
N THR A 64 4.08 -13.78 -34.47
CA THR A 64 3.80 -15.11 -33.90
C THR A 64 2.71 -15.05 -32.86
N GLY A 65 2.15 -16.22 -32.47
CA GLY A 65 1.28 -16.36 -31.30
C GLY A 65 2.01 -16.16 -29.96
N PHE A 66 1.31 -16.42 -28.85
CA PHE A 66 1.77 -16.21 -27.49
C PHE A 66 1.98 -17.52 -26.73
N GLY A 67 2.82 -17.51 -25.68
CA GLY A 67 3.07 -18.65 -24.81
C GLY A 67 3.55 -19.86 -25.62
N ASP A 68 2.89 -21.01 -25.52
CA ASP A 68 3.20 -22.22 -26.25
C ASP A 68 3.04 -22.07 -27.78
N PHE A 69 2.25 -21.08 -28.24
CA PHE A 69 2.09 -20.76 -29.67
C PHE A 69 3.17 -19.80 -30.22
N ALA A 70 4.26 -19.57 -29.51
CA ALA A 70 5.33 -18.66 -29.91
C ALA A 70 5.99 -19.04 -31.27
N THR A 71 5.88 -20.31 -31.67
CA THR A 71 6.40 -20.84 -32.96
C THR A 71 5.38 -20.81 -34.09
N VAL A 72 4.11 -20.45 -33.80
CA VAL A 72 3.04 -20.41 -34.81
C VAL A 72 3.01 -19.03 -35.47
N ALA A 73 3.31 -18.97 -36.75
CA ALA A 73 3.23 -17.74 -37.54
C ALA A 73 1.78 -17.23 -37.65
N VAL A 74 1.58 -15.95 -37.46
CA VAL A 74 0.26 -15.28 -37.59
C VAL A 74 0.27 -14.45 -38.87
N PRO A 75 -0.74 -14.63 -39.76
CA PRO A 75 -0.90 -13.80 -40.94
C PRO A 75 -1.08 -12.32 -40.57
N ASP A 76 -0.54 -11.40 -41.38
CA ASP A 76 -0.55 -9.96 -41.10
C ASP A 76 -1.98 -9.40 -40.94
N ASP A 77 -2.94 -9.90 -41.73
CA ASP A 77 -4.36 -9.52 -41.67
C ASP A 77 -5.06 -10.01 -40.40
N MET A 78 -4.48 -10.95 -39.66
CA MET A 78 -5.00 -11.48 -38.40
C MET A 78 -4.32 -10.90 -37.16
N SER A 79 -3.26 -10.08 -37.31
CA SER A 79 -2.48 -9.59 -36.18
C SER A 79 -3.28 -8.67 -35.24
N ALA A 80 -4.19 -7.86 -35.78
CA ALA A 80 -5.11 -7.03 -35.00
C ALA A 80 -6.13 -7.87 -34.23
N GLN A 81 -6.65 -8.93 -34.85
CA GLN A 81 -7.55 -9.87 -34.19
C GLN A 81 -6.81 -10.62 -33.06
N LEU A 82 -5.57 -11.04 -33.28
CA LEU A 82 -4.74 -11.68 -32.25
C LEU A 82 -4.59 -10.78 -31.00
N SER A 83 -4.22 -9.51 -31.20
CA SER A 83 -4.07 -8.54 -30.10
C SER A 83 -5.36 -8.30 -29.34
N THR A 84 -6.49 -8.20 -30.05
CA THR A 84 -7.81 -8.05 -29.43
C THR A 84 -8.24 -9.33 -28.70
N ASN A 85 -8.04 -10.50 -29.31
CA ASN A 85 -8.37 -11.80 -28.70
C ASN A 85 -7.57 -12.07 -27.43
N LEU A 86 -6.33 -11.57 -27.32
CA LEU A 86 -5.54 -11.65 -26.09
C LEU A 86 -6.29 -11.01 -24.93
N ILE A 87 -6.76 -9.79 -25.09
CA ILE A 87 -7.56 -9.08 -24.07
C ILE A 87 -8.82 -9.89 -23.71
N LEU A 88 -9.54 -10.39 -24.73
CA LEU A 88 -10.81 -11.09 -24.52
C LEU A 88 -10.65 -12.43 -23.81
N SER A 89 -9.58 -13.17 -24.08
CA SER A 89 -9.33 -14.49 -23.48
C SER A 89 -8.67 -14.42 -22.10
N HIS A 90 -8.01 -13.29 -21.76
CA HIS A 90 -7.25 -13.15 -20.51
C HIS A 90 -8.02 -12.41 -19.41
N CYS A 91 -9.20 -11.84 -19.68
CA CYS A 91 -10.05 -11.18 -18.69
C CYS A 91 -10.81 -12.20 -17.81
N THR A 92 -10.07 -13.02 -17.09
CA THR A 92 -10.57 -14.17 -16.32
C THR A 92 -10.60 -13.93 -14.81
N GLY A 93 -10.39 -12.67 -14.37
CA GLY A 93 -10.37 -12.30 -12.96
C GLY A 93 -11.71 -12.56 -12.25
N THR A 94 -11.67 -12.84 -10.94
CA THR A 94 -12.84 -13.11 -10.10
C THR A 94 -12.71 -12.47 -8.71
N GLY A 95 -13.76 -12.52 -7.91
CA GLY A 95 -13.86 -11.95 -6.57
C GLY A 95 -14.25 -10.46 -6.57
N ASP A 96 -14.08 -9.82 -5.42
CA ASP A 96 -14.40 -8.40 -5.26
C ASP A 96 -13.51 -7.52 -6.16
N PRO A 97 -14.00 -6.36 -6.60
CA PRO A 97 -13.19 -5.45 -7.38
C PRO A 97 -12.09 -4.79 -6.53
N TYR A 98 -11.00 -4.42 -7.19
CA TYR A 98 -10.03 -3.49 -6.61
C TYR A 98 -10.67 -2.13 -6.34
N ALA A 99 -10.16 -1.41 -5.33
CA ALA A 99 -10.53 -0.02 -5.09
C ALA A 99 -10.10 0.89 -6.25
N ASP A 100 -10.86 1.97 -6.48
CA ASP A 100 -10.60 2.90 -7.59
C ASP A 100 -9.16 3.44 -7.55
N GLU A 101 -8.62 3.77 -6.38
CA GLU A 101 -7.23 4.23 -6.24
C GLU A 101 -6.21 3.18 -6.71
N GLN A 102 -6.44 1.90 -6.45
CA GLN A 102 -5.58 0.82 -6.90
C GLN A 102 -5.61 0.69 -8.42
N VAL A 103 -6.78 0.79 -9.03
CA VAL A 103 -6.94 0.73 -10.49
C VAL A 103 -6.36 1.98 -11.17
N ARG A 104 -6.54 3.15 -10.60
CA ARG A 104 -5.91 4.39 -11.07
C ARG A 104 -4.38 4.28 -11.08
N GLY A 105 -3.81 3.69 -10.03
CA GLY A 105 -2.38 3.38 -9.97
C GLY A 105 -1.96 2.40 -11.07
N MET A 106 -2.72 1.33 -11.33
CA MET A 106 -2.45 0.38 -12.44
C MET A 106 -2.41 1.08 -13.79
N MET A 107 -3.40 1.95 -14.06
CA MET A 107 -3.47 2.74 -15.29
C MET A 107 -2.28 3.69 -15.44
N LEU A 108 -1.90 4.38 -14.37
CA LEU A 108 -0.75 5.29 -14.34
C LEU A 108 0.56 4.54 -14.64
N LEU A 109 0.79 3.42 -13.94
CA LEU A 109 2.00 2.62 -14.11
C LEU A 109 2.10 2.03 -15.52
N ARG A 110 0.98 1.53 -16.08
CA ARG A 110 0.97 1.05 -17.46
C ARG A 110 1.25 2.18 -18.45
N ALA A 111 0.63 3.33 -18.27
CA ALA A 111 0.90 4.50 -19.10
C ALA A 111 2.37 4.91 -19.03
N ASN A 112 2.94 5.00 -17.81
CA ASN A 112 4.33 5.41 -17.61
C ASN A 112 5.32 4.41 -18.21
N ALA A 113 5.12 3.10 -18.02
CA ALA A 113 5.97 2.07 -18.62
C ALA A 113 6.01 2.14 -20.15
N LEU A 114 4.87 2.41 -20.79
CA LEU A 114 4.78 2.55 -22.25
C LEU A 114 5.44 3.84 -22.77
N CYS A 115 5.51 4.89 -21.95
CA CYS A 115 6.15 6.18 -22.29
C CYS A 115 7.64 6.06 -22.62
N VAL A 116 8.33 5.02 -22.13
CA VAL A 116 9.75 4.79 -22.45
C VAL A 116 9.97 4.58 -23.96
N GLY A 117 8.95 4.12 -24.69
CA GLY A 117 8.99 4.01 -26.13
C GLY A 117 9.79 2.82 -26.65
N VAL A 118 9.72 1.68 -25.95
CA VAL A 118 10.32 0.40 -26.39
C VAL A 118 9.30 -0.73 -26.51
N SER A 119 8.01 -0.41 -26.42
CA SER A 119 6.91 -1.40 -26.41
C SER A 119 6.21 -1.58 -27.76
N GLY A 120 6.48 -0.72 -28.74
CA GLY A 120 5.89 -0.82 -30.09
C GLY A 120 4.39 -0.54 -30.18
N VAL A 121 3.82 0.18 -29.20
CA VAL A 121 2.40 0.55 -29.14
C VAL A 121 2.15 1.95 -29.72
N ARG A 122 0.93 2.19 -30.19
CA ARG A 122 0.54 3.55 -30.64
C ARG A 122 0.43 4.51 -29.44
N PRO A 123 0.86 5.79 -29.58
CA PRO A 123 0.70 6.80 -28.53
C PRO A 123 -0.74 6.96 -28.04
N VAL A 124 -1.74 6.75 -28.90
CA VAL A 124 -3.17 6.86 -28.58
C VAL A 124 -3.59 5.99 -27.40
N LEU A 125 -2.96 4.83 -27.20
CA LEU A 125 -3.26 3.97 -26.02
C LEU A 125 -2.93 4.68 -24.70
N VAL A 126 -1.76 5.32 -24.63
CA VAL A 126 -1.32 6.06 -23.44
C VAL A 126 -2.16 7.34 -23.27
N GLU A 127 -2.46 8.03 -24.36
CA GLU A 127 -3.33 9.20 -24.35
C GLU A 127 -4.72 8.87 -23.79
N MET A 128 -5.28 7.71 -24.18
CA MET A 128 -6.58 7.26 -23.64
C MET A 128 -6.51 6.93 -22.16
N LEU A 129 -5.45 6.25 -21.68
CA LEU A 129 -5.26 5.97 -20.25
C LEU A 129 -5.15 7.27 -19.44
N VAL A 130 -4.42 8.26 -19.96
CA VAL A 130 -4.29 9.59 -19.35
C VAL A 130 -5.65 10.32 -19.32
N GLU A 131 -6.40 10.29 -20.42
CA GLU A 131 -7.75 10.87 -20.46
C GLU A 131 -8.71 10.19 -19.47
N MET A 132 -8.67 8.86 -19.37
CA MET A 132 -9.47 8.10 -18.40
C MET A 132 -9.12 8.51 -16.95
N LEU A 133 -7.83 8.62 -16.63
CA LEU A 133 -7.36 9.08 -15.31
C LEU A 133 -7.88 10.49 -15.00
N ASN A 134 -7.74 11.42 -15.95
CA ASN A 134 -8.10 12.83 -15.76
C ASN A 134 -9.62 13.07 -15.71
N LYS A 135 -10.39 12.23 -16.42
CA LYS A 135 -11.85 12.33 -16.48
C LYS A 135 -12.59 11.38 -15.53
N GLY A 136 -11.86 10.59 -14.74
CA GLY A 136 -12.44 9.74 -13.71
C GLY A 136 -13.15 8.49 -14.24
N VAL A 137 -12.71 7.93 -15.36
CA VAL A 137 -13.16 6.61 -15.84
C VAL A 137 -12.23 5.56 -15.27
N THR A 138 -12.72 4.76 -14.33
CA THR A 138 -11.92 3.73 -13.64
C THR A 138 -12.47 2.34 -13.97
N PRO A 139 -11.73 1.49 -14.70
CA PRO A 139 -12.13 0.11 -14.99
C PRO A 139 -12.45 -0.68 -13.72
N ILE A 140 -13.45 -1.55 -13.77
CA ILE A 140 -13.75 -2.49 -12.69
C ILE A 140 -12.95 -3.76 -12.90
N ILE A 141 -11.99 -4.01 -12.03
CA ILE A 141 -11.02 -5.10 -12.14
C ILE A 141 -11.15 -6.01 -10.92
N PRO A 142 -11.45 -7.32 -11.08
CA PRO A 142 -11.48 -8.27 -9.98
C PRO A 142 -10.10 -8.50 -9.37
N GLN A 143 -10.05 -8.76 -8.05
CA GLN A 143 -8.80 -8.87 -7.29
C GLN A 143 -8.05 -10.19 -7.47
N LYS A 144 -8.70 -11.25 -7.95
CA LYS A 144 -8.11 -12.60 -8.03
C LYS A 144 -7.95 -13.04 -9.47
N GLY A 145 -6.83 -13.71 -9.79
CA GLY A 145 -6.56 -14.27 -11.11
C GLY A 145 -5.15 -14.03 -11.65
N SER A 146 -4.29 -13.24 -10.96
CA SER A 146 -2.89 -13.08 -11.34
C SER A 146 -1.99 -14.08 -10.59
N LEU A 147 -1.17 -14.82 -11.33
CA LEU A 147 -0.04 -15.63 -10.83
C LEU A 147 1.26 -14.83 -10.74
N GLY A 148 1.33 -13.69 -11.44
CA GLY A 148 2.60 -12.98 -11.63
C GLY A 148 3.57 -13.71 -12.57
N ALA A 149 3.08 -14.61 -13.44
CA ALA A 149 3.87 -15.36 -14.41
C ALA A 149 4.44 -14.43 -15.49
N SER A 150 3.57 -13.92 -16.37
CA SER A 150 3.89 -12.85 -17.32
C SER A 150 3.46 -11.47 -16.77
N GLY A 151 3.64 -11.27 -15.46
CA GLY A 151 3.06 -10.16 -14.72
C GLY A 151 1.57 -10.37 -14.45
N ASP A 152 0.79 -9.32 -14.53
CA ASP A 152 -0.59 -9.22 -14.10
C ASP A 152 -1.59 -9.36 -15.25
N LEU A 153 -1.50 -10.44 -16.04
CA LEU A 153 -2.26 -10.63 -17.28
C LEU A 153 -3.77 -10.41 -17.10
N ALA A 154 -4.40 -11.11 -16.16
CA ALA A 154 -5.84 -11.03 -15.96
C ALA A 154 -6.32 -9.64 -15.51
N PRO A 155 -5.76 -9.01 -14.47
CA PRO A 155 -6.12 -7.64 -14.09
C PRO A 155 -5.96 -6.63 -15.23
N LEU A 156 -4.82 -6.66 -15.94
CA LEU A 156 -4.54 -5.70 -17.00
C LEU A 156 -5.41 -5.95 -18.24
N SER A 157 -5.85 -7.20 -18.47
CA SER A 157 -6.83 -7.47 -19.52
C SER A 157 -8.19 -6.86 -19.20
N HIS A 158 -8.67 -6.93 -17.95
CA HIS A 158 -9.88 -6.21 -17.54
C HIS A 158 -9.77 -4.69 -17.76
N MET A 159 -8.58 -4.11 -17.51
CA MET A 159 -8.30 -2.71 -17.83
C MET A 159 -8.41 -2.46 -19.35
N GLY A 160 -7.79 -3.32 -20.16
CA GLY A 160 -7.79 -3.23 -21.62
C GLY A 160 -9.18 -3.35 -22.26
N LEU A 161 -10.12 -4.09 -21.64
CA LEU A 161 -11.49 -4.17 -22.12
C LEU A 161 -12.16 -2.80 -22.26
N VAL A 162 -11.90 -1.86 -21.32
CA VAL A 162 -12.55 -0.56 -21.33
C VAL A 162 -12.06 0.31 -22.48
N LEU A 163 -10.80 0.17 -22.88
CA LEU A 163 -10.27 0.83 -24.09
C LEU A 163 -11.01 0.41 -25.36
N LEU A 164 -11.50 -0.83 -25.40
CA LEU A 164 -12.32 -1.41 -26.48
C LEU A 164 -13.84 -1.17 -26.30
N GLY A 165 -14.24 -0.31 -25.35
CA GLY A 165 -15.65 -0.09 -25.03
C GLY A 165 -16.36 -1.29 -24.41
N ARG A 166 -15.62 -2.26 -23.89
CA ARG A 166 -16.13 -3.50 -23.27
C ARG A 166 -15.93 -3.46 -21.75
N GLY A 167 -16.33 -4.53 -21.06
CA GLY A 167 -16.21 -4.62 -19.61
C GLY A 167 -17.08 -3.59 -18.88
N MET A 168 -16.67 -3.27 -17.64
CA MET A 168 -17.36 -2.32 -16.76
C MET A 168 -16.38 -1.28 -16.23
N ALA A 169 -16.87 -0.08 -15.96
CA ALA A 169 -16.09 0.98 -15.33
C ALA A 169 -16.92 1.78 -14.32
N ASN A 170 -16.26 2.34 -13.31
CA ASN A 170 -16.81 3.38 -12.45
C ASN A 170 -16.62 4.73 -13.15
N TYR A 171 -17.66 5.56 -13.15
CA TYR A 171 -17.61 6.94 -13.61
C TYR A 171 -18.41 7.81 -12.65
N HIS A 172 -17.72 8.71 -11.92
CA HIS A 172 -18.32 9.54 -10.86
C HIS A 172 -19.23 8.78 -9.90
N GLY A 173 -18.77 7.63 -9.38
CA GLY A 173 -19.49 6.78 -8.43
C GLY A 173 -20.56 5.86 -9.04
N ALA A 174 -20.81 5.95 -10.36
CA ALA A 174 -21.76 5.08 -11.05
C ALA A 174 -21.02 3.93 -11.77
N LYS A 175 -21.45 2.69 -11.52
CA LYS A 175 -20.99 1.50 -12.25
C LYS A 175 -21.71 1.42 -13.60
N LEU A 176 -20.96 1.50 -14.70
CA LEU A 176 -21.47 1.52 -16.06
C LEU A 176 -20.77 0.50 -16.97
N PRO A 177 -21.41 0.06 -18.07
CA PRO A 177 -20.70 -0.59 -19.17
C PRO A 177 -19.58 0.28 -19.69
N GLY A 178 -18.42 -0.30 -20.07
CA GLY A 178 -17.24 0.44 -20.52
C GLY A 178 -17.53 1.47 -21.61
N ALA A 179 -18.25 1.08 -22.67
CA ALA A 179 -18.65 2.00 -23.74
C ALA A 179 -19.45 3.23 -23.22
N LYS A 180 -20.35 2.99 -22.27
CA LYS A 180 -21.17 4.05 -21.66
C LYS A 180 -20.36 5.01 -20.81
N ALA A 181 -19.40 4.49 -20.03
CA ALA A 181 -18.51 5.32 -19.22
C ALA A 181 -17.61 6.18 -20.11
N MET A 182 -17.02 5.60 -21.15
CA MET A 182 -16.19 6.31 -22.14
C MET A 182 -16.99 7.38 -22.91
N GLU A 183 -18.20 7.05 -23.39
CA GLU A 183 -19.11 7.99 -24.05
C GLU A 183 -19.42 9.21 -23.17
N LYS A 184 -19.80 8.96 -21.90
CA LYS A 184 -20.11 10.05 -20.95
C LYS A 184 -18.90 10.93 -20.63
N ALA A 185 -17.71 10.34 -20.63
CA ALA A 185 -16.46 11.06 -20.44
C ALA A 185 -15.96 11.78 -21.71
N GLY A 186 -16.62 11.58 -22.86
CA GLY A 186 -16.19 12.11 -24.16
C GLY A 186 -14.84 11.54 -24.59
N ILE A 187 -14.59 10.24 -24.33
CA ILE A 187 -13.38 9.52 -24.74
C ILE A 187 -13.78 8.49 -25.81
N PRO A 188 -13.22 8.57 -27.03
CA PRO A 188 -13.49 7.57 -28.05
C PRO A 188 -12.93 6.21 -27.65
N THR A 189 -13.64 5.13 -27.96
CA THR A 189 -13.15 3.76 -27.80
C THR A 189 -12.40 3.31 -29.06
N LEU A 190 -11.52 2.31 -28.91
CA LEU A 190 -10.86 1.68 -30.03
C LEU A 190 -11.75 0.57 -30.62
N ASP A 191 -11.87 0.51 -31.92
CA ASP A 191 -12.56 -0.60 -32.60
C ASP A 191 -11.75 -1.90 -32.46
N THR A 192 -10.42 -1.79 -32.54
CA THR A 192 -9.48 -2.92 -32.42
C THR A 192 -8.12 -2.45 -31.94
N LEU A 193 -7.39 -3.37 -31.31
CA LEU A 193 -5.96 -3.22 -31.05
C LEU A 193 -5.15 -3.68 -32.28
N VAL A 194 -4.02 -3.05 -32.50
CA VAL A 194 -3.09 -3.48 -33.54
C VAL A 194 -1.98 -4.37 -32.99
N SER A 195 -1.13 -4.92 -33.85
CA SER A 195 -0.01 -5.79 -33.46
C SER A 195 0.79 -5.22 -32.29
N LYS A 196 1.17 -6.05 -31.33
CA LYS A 196 1.90 -5.76 -30.10
C LYS A 196 1.07 -5.08 -28.98
N GLU A 197 -0.03 -4.38 -29.29
CA GLU A 197 -0.78 -3.60 -28.30
C GLU A 197 -1.45 -4.46 -27.22
N GLY A 198 -1.93 -5.65 -27.59
CA GLY A 198 -2.47 -6.60 -26.62
C GLY A 198 -1.46 -6.94 -25.53
N LEU A 199 -0.24 -7.32 -25.91
CA LEU A 199 0.86 -7.57 -24.97
C LEU A 199 1.28 -6.30 -24.23
N GLY A 200 1.42 -5.18 -24.94
CA GLY A 200 1.79 -3.90 -24.32
C GLY A 200 0.82 -3.46 -23.23
N ILE A 201 -0.45 -3.87 -23.29
CA ILE A 201 -1.43 -3.60 -22.24
C ILE A 201 -1.31 -4.61 -21.10
N THR A 202 -1.15 -5.92 -21.39
CA THR A 202 -1.35 -7.00 -20.41
C THR A 202 -0.08 -7.49 -19.72
N ASN A 203 1.08 -7.42 -20.39
CA ASN A 203 2.34 -7.86 -19.82
C ASN A 203 2.88 -6.84 -18.82
N GLY A 204 3.18 -7.27 -17.61
CA GLY A 204 3.90 -6.47 -16.61
C GLY A 204 3.26 -6.46 -15.23
N THR A 205 3.94 -5.79 -14.31
CA THR A 205 3.75 -5.85 -12.86
C THR A 205 2.83 -4.75 -12.29
N CYS A 206 2.09 -4.05 -13.15
CA CYS A 206 1.39 -2.82 -12.75
C CYS A 206 0.32 -3.02 -11.68
N ALA A 207 -0.36 -4.18 -11.62
CA ALA A 207 -1.38 -4.42 -10.61
C ALA A 207 -0.74 -4.71 -9.24
N MET A 208 0.24 -5.62 -9.17
CA MET A 208 0.93 -5.89 -7.92
C MET A 208 1.65 -4.65 -7.39
N THR A 209 2.31 -3.88 -8.26
CA THR A 209 3.03 -2.67 -7.88
C THR A 209 2.09 -1.58 -7.39
N SER A 210 0.95 -1.37 -8.06
CA SER A 210 -0.04 -0.37 -7.61
C SER A 210 -0.61 -0.69 -6.23
N VAL A 211 -1.03 -1.94 -6.02
CA VAL A 211 -1.58 -2.39 -4.73
C VAL A 211 -0.51 -2.31 -3.64
N GLY A 212 0.69 -2.82 -3.92
CA GLY A 212 1.78 -2.84 -2.95
C GLY A 212 2.30 -1.45 -2.59
N ALA A 213 2.40 -0.53 -3.57
CA ALA A 213 2.84 0.85 -3.33
C ALA A 213 1.86 1.65 -2.47
N LEU A 214 0.55 1.50 -2.69
CA LEU A 214 -0.48 2.11 -1.83
C LEU A 214 -0.42 1.55 -0.41
N ASN A 215 -0.30 0.24 -0.27
CA ASN A 215 -0.14 -0.40 1.04
C ASN A 215 1.15 0.03 1.75
N LEU A 216 2.25 0.22 1.00
CA LEU A 216 3.50 0.74 1.54
C LEU A 216 3.33 2.16 2.10
N TYR A 217 2.68 3.05 1.36
CA TYR A 217 2.39 4.41 1.82
C TYR A 217 1.60 4.40 3.13
N ASP A 218 0.55 3.59 3.19
CA ASP A 218 -0.29 3.48 4.39
C ASP A 218 0.46 2.81 5.55
N THR A 219 1.37 1.85 5.28
CA THR A 219 2.20 1.24 6.33
C THR A 219 3.25 2.21 6.87
N ILE A 220 3.80 3.10 6.05
CA ILE A 220 4.68 4.19 6.51
C ILE A 220 3.91 5.11 7.46
N CYS A 221 2.68 5.51 7.11
CA CYS A 221 1.81 6.28 7.99
C CYS A 221 1.46 5.52 9.29
N ALA A 222 1.13 4.23 9.18
CA ALA A 222 0.84 3.37 10.33
C ALA A 222 2.04 3.23 11.27
N SER A 223 3.27 3.18 10.75
CA SER A 223 4.49 3.15 11.57
C SER A 223 4.70 4.42 12.40
N GLN A 224 4.35 5.57 11.85
CA GLN A 224 4.38 6.86 12.57
C GLN A 224 3.27 6.94 13.62
N LEU A 225 2.06 6.49 13.27
CA LEU A 225 0.94 6.38 14.23
C LEU A 225 1.27 5.43 15.38
N ALA A 226 1.97 4.33 15.10
CA ALA A 226 2.39 3.39 16.13
C ALA A 226 3.31 4.04 17.19
N ASP A 227 4.24 4.91 16.79
CA ASP A 227 5.09 5.66 17.74
C ASP A 227 4.24 6.61 18.59
N LEU A 228 3.31 7.34 17.96
CA LEU A 228 2.40 8.25 18.66
C LEU A 228 1.54 7.51 19.69
N ILE A 229 0.87 6.44 19.27
CA ILE A 229 -0.05 5.69 20.12
C ILE A 229 0.72 5.01 21.26
N ALA A 230 1.88 4.44 20.96
CA ALA A 230 2.78 3.86 21.96
C ALA A 230 3.24 4.89 23.01
N SER A 231 3.40 6.16 22.65
CA SER A 231 3.77 7.21 23.60
C SER A 231 2.66 7.51 24.62
N LEU A 232 1.39 7.42 24.20
CA LEU A 232 0.24 7.54 25.10
C LEU A 232 0.13 6.32 26.04
N THR A 233 0.30 5.12 25.49
CA THR A 233 0.36 3.88 26.28
C THR A 233 1.52 3.91 27.29
N PHE A 234 2.70 4.36 26.85
CA PHE A 234 3.88 4.54 27.70
C PHE A 234 3.59 5.48 28.87
N THR A 235 2.90 6.59 28.62
CA THR A 235 2.49 7.55 29.63
C THR A 235 1.47 6.94 30.60
N ALA A 236 0.43 6.27 30.11
CA ALA A 236 -0.58 5.59 30.92
C ALA A 236 0.03 4.53 31.84
N LEU A 237 1.02 3.79 31.34
CA LEU A 237 1.75 2.74 32.07
C LEU A 237 2.94 3.28 32.89
N THR A 238 3.11 4.60 33.01
CA THR A 238 4.18 5.22 33.81
C THR A 238 5.60 4.74 33.40
N GLY A 239 5.85 4.74 32.09
CA GLY A 239 7.06 4.17 31.50
C GLY A 239 8.37 4.85 31.92
N GLN A 240 9.48 4.13 31.83
CA GLN A 240 10.81 4.59 32.22
C GLN A 240 11.60 5.09 31.01
N ARG A 241 11.82 6.40 30.89
CA ARG A 241 12.46 7.09 29.73
C ARG A 241 13.89 6.68 29.44
N ASN A 242 14.63 6.13 30.43
CA ASN A 242 16.02 5.72 30.26
C ASN A 242 16.22 4.70 29.12
N ALA A 243 15.19 3.92 28.79
CA ALA A 243 15.24 3.02 27.65
C ALA A 243 15.32 3.72 26.27
N TYR A 244 15.00 5.01 26.21
CA TYR A 244 15.01 5.83 24.99
C TYR A 244 16.17 6.81 24.91
N GLU A 245 17.13 6.71 25.84
CA GLU A 245 18.33 7.52 25.86
C GLU A 245 19.13 7.35 24.56
N GLU A 246 19.49 8.45 23.92
CA GLU A 246 20.11 8.47 22.59
C GLU A 246 21.34 7.57 22.46
N ARG A 247 22.20 7.61 23.48
CA ARG A 247 23.44 6.81 23.50
C ARG A 247 23.21 5.31 23.36
N VAL A 248 22.09 4.80 23.92
CA VAL A 248 21.73 3.38 23.83
C VAL A 248 21.50 2.94 22.37
N HIS A 249 20.90 3.82 21.57
CA HIS A 249 20.53 3.53 20.19
C HIS A 249 21.67 3.82 19.22
N THR A 250 22.43 4.89 19.47
CA THR A 250 23.58 5.29 18.63
C THR A 250 24.67 4.21 18.62
N VAL A 251 24.98 3.60 19.77
CA VAL A 251 26.01 2.53 19.84
C VAL A 251 25.58 1.24 19.12
N ARG A 252 24.29 1.03 18.85
CA ARG A 252 23.78 -0.10 18.06
C ARG A 252 23.71 0.23 16.56
N GLY A 253 23.43 1.47 16.18
CA GLY A 253 23.61 2.01 14.85
C GLY A 253 22.48 1.80 13.83
N HIS A 254 21.37 1.12 14.15
CA HIS A 254 20.21 0.99 13.25
C HIS A 254 19.46 2.32 13.14
N LYS A 255 19.30 2.84 11.93
CA LYS A 255 18.68 4.15 11.66
C LYS A 255 17.27 4.26 12.18
N GLY A 256 16.42 3.30 11.84
CA GLY A 256 15.03 3.28 12.28
C GLY A 256 14.90 3.21 13.80
N GLN A 257 15.77 2.45 14.48
CA GLN A 257 15.79 2.39 15.94
C GLN A 257 16.16 3.74 16.58
N ILE A 258 17.14 4.45 16.02
CA ILE A 258 17.55 5.78 16.49
C ILE A 258 16.40 6.77 16.29
N GLN A 259 15.74 6.73 15.14
CA GLN A 259 14.62 7.62 14.83
C GLN A 259 13.42 7.39 15.76
N VAL A 260 13.01 6.14 15.97
CA VAL A 260 11.88 5.81 16.88
C VAL A 260 12.19 6.26 18.31
N ALA A 261 13.41 6.05 18.80
CA ALA A 261 13.81 6.53 20.13
C ALA A 261 13.76 8.07 20.24
N LYS A 262 14.16 8.79 19.18
CA LYS A 262 14.01 10.24 19.09
C LYS A 262 12.53 10.64 19.14
N ASN A 263 11.68 10.00 18.33
CA ASN A 263 10.24 10.26 18.32
C ASN A 263 9.62 10.09 19.71
N LEU A 264 9.92 8.99 20.41
CA LEU A 264 9.36 8.72 21.73
C LEU A 264 9.84 9.75 22.78
N ARG A 265 11.08 10.24 22.71
CA ARG A 265 11.54 11.34 23.56
C ARG A 265 10.74 12.61 23.31
N LEU A 266 10.55 12.98 22.02
CA LEU A 266 9.79 14.19 21.64
C LEU A 266 8.30 14.08 22.04
N LEU A 267 7.69 12.93 21.80
CA LEU A 267 6.27 12.71 22.07
C LEU A 267 5.93 12.65 23.57
N THR A 268 6.90 12.31 24.43
CA THR A 268 6.70 12.22 25.88
C THR A 268 7.27 13.41 26.66
N ASP A 269 7.88 14.38 25.98
CA ASP A 269 8.50 15.54 26.61
C ASP A 269 7.45 16.45 27.27
N GLY A 270 7.75 16.92 28.49
CA GLY A 270 6.85 17.74 29.30
C GLY A 270 5.65 16.99 29.89
N SER A 271 5.63 15.64 29.87
CA SER A 271 4.58 14.87 30.53
C SER A 271 4.82 14.79 32.03
N GLU A 272 3.95 15.41 32.82
CA GLU A 272 3.98 15.35 34.29
C GLU A 272 3.92 13.92 34.81
N ILE A 273 3.05 13.08 34.21
CA ILE A 273 2.89 11.66 34.58
C ILE A 273 4.20 10.91 34.37
N VAL A 274 4.85 11.10 33.22
CA VAL A 274 6.11 10.44 32.92
C VAL A 274 7.22 10.93 33.84
N GLU A 275 7.35 12.22 34.06
CA GLU A 275 8.39 12.81 34.91
C GLU A 275 8.30 12.33 36.36
N LYS A 276 7.10 12.36 36.93
CA LYS A 276 6.86 11.92 38.33
C LYS A 276 7.00 10.40 38.53
N SER A 277 6.96 9.64 37.46
CA SER A 277 7.09 8.18 37.52
C SER A 277 8.50 7.65 37.28
N GLN A 278 9.48 8.52 36.99
CA GLN A 278 10.84 8.08 36.77
C GLN A 278 11.48 7.49 38.03
N GLY A 279 12.24 6.41 37.87
CA GLY A 279 12.92 5.73 38.96
C GLY A 279 12.03 4.78 39.78
N LEU A 280 10.74 4.64 39.45
CA LEU A 280 9.85 3.70 40.13
C LEU A 280 10.24 2.23 39.90
N ARG A 281 10.85 1.96 38.74
CA ARG A 281 11.32 0.64 38.34
C ARG A 281 12.70 0.75 37.67
N VAL A 282 13.48 -0.32 37.76
CA VAL A 282 14.78 -0.39 37.08
C VAL A 282 14.57 -0.43 35.54
N GLN A 283 13.55 -1.12 35.11
CA GLN A 283 13.22 -1.28 33.67
C GLN A 283 11.77 -1.66 33.47
N ASP A 284 11.25 -1.33 32.28
CA ASP A 284 9.92 -1.74 31.82
C ASP A 284 9.95 -3.12 31.15
N ALA A 285 8.77 -3.67 30.90
CA ALA A 285 8.60 -4.82 30.02
C ALA A 285 8.96 -4.48 28.56
N TYR A 286 9.24 -5.50 27.77
CA TYR A 286 9.71 -5.34 26.39
C TYR A 286 8.74 -4.59 25.49
N ALA A 287 7.43 -4.76 25.68
CA ALA A 287 6.42 -4.04 24.88
C ALA A 287 6.51 -2.50 25.03
N LEU A 288 7.20 -2.01 26.08
CA LEU A 288 7.50 -0.58 26.27
C LEU A 288 8.96 -0.27 25.95
N ARG A 289 9.91 -0.92 26.62
CA ARG A 289 11.33 -0.53 26.46
C ARG A 289 11.95 -0.93 25.13
N CYS A 290 11.37 -1.92 24.41
CA CYS A 290 11.86 -2.35 23.11
C CYS A 290 11.05 -1.77 21.92
N ILE A 291 10.22 -0.76 22.15
CA ILE A 291 9.54 -0.04 21.06
C ILE A 291 10.54 0.42 19.98
N PRO A 292 11.68 1.06 20.33
CA PRO A 292 12.64 1.50 19.33
C PRO A 292 13.22 0.36 18.48
N GLN A 293 13.44 -0.80 19.09
CA GLN A 293 14.00 -1.96 18.39
C GLN A 293 13.02 -2.58 17.42
N VAL A 294 11.74 -2.69 17.79
CA VAL A 294 10.71 -3.31 16.97
C VAL A 294 10.21 -2.35 15.88
N HIS A 295 9.74 -1.17 16.26
CA HIS A 295 9.27 -0.17 15.28
C HIS A 295 10.42 0.27 14.35
N GLY A 296 11.65 0.37 14.87
CA GLY A 296 12.83 0.71 14.08
C GLY A 296 13.16 -0.33 13.02
N ALA A 297 13.08 -1.62 13.36
CA ALA A 297 13.28 -2.71 12.39
C ALA A 297 12.23 -2.67 11.27
N VAL A 298 10.98 -2.33 11.62
CA VAL A 298 9.93 -2.11 10.61
C VAL A 298 10.31 -0.96 9.69
N ARG A 299 10.72 0.20 10.22
CA ARG A 299 11.12 1.37 9.42
C ARG A 299 12.28 1.07 8.47
N ASP A 300 13.32 0.38 8.94
CA ASP A 300 14.45 -0.03 8.09
C ASP A 300 13.99 -0.97 6.96
N SER A 301 13.00 -1.84 7.24
CA SER A 301 12.39 -2.71 6.21
C SER A 301 11.58 -1.90 5.19
N LEU A 302 10.81 -0.90 5.64
CA LEU A 302 10.03 -0.02 4.75
C LEU A 302 10.94 0.81 3.84
N GLU A 303 12.11 1.27 4.31
CA GLU A 303 13.12 1.97 3.48
C GLU A 303 13.62 1.06 2.34
N TYR A 304 13.91 -0.21 2.64
CA TYR A 304 14.26 -1.19 1.62
C TYR A 304 13.15 -1.38 0.59
N ILE A 305 11.91 -1.60 1.03
CA ILE A 305 10.76 -1.84 0.15
C ILE A 305 10.51 -0.62 -0.74
N LEU A 306 10.55 0.59 -0.17
CA LEU A 306 10.40 1.85 -0.90
C LEU A 306 11.43 1.95 -2.03
N SER A 307 12.70 1.64 -1.75
CA SER A 307 13.77 1.67 -2.76
C SER A 307 13.50 0.76 -3.97
N LYS A 308 12.76 -0.35 -3.78
CA LYS A 308 12.38 -1.26 -4.88
C LYS A 308 11.16 -0.74 -5.64
N VAL A 309 10.19 -0.22 -4.92
CA VAL A 309 9.00 0.39 -5.52
C VAL A 309 9.39 1.58 -6.41
N GLU A 310 10.27 2.48 -5.95
CA GLU A 310 10.73 3.64 -6.72
C GLU A 310 11.36 3.25 -8.06
N ILE A 311 12.10 2.14 -8.11
CA ILE A 311 12.63 1.59 -9.36
C ILE A 311 11.49 1.09 -10.26
N GLU A 312 10.58 0.30 -9.70
CA GLU A 312 9.51 -0.34 -10.45
C GLU A 312 8.49 0.66 -11.01
N LEU A 313 8.27 1.81 -10.35
CA LEU A 313 7.41 2.88 -10.86
C LEU A 313 7.83 3.39 -12.26
N ASN A 314 9.11 3.22 -12.63
CA ASN A 314 9.69 3.67 -13.89
C ASN A 314 10.24 2.50 -14.75
N ALA A 315 9.88 1.26 -14.38
CA ALA A 315 10.36 0.08 -15.08
C ALA A 315 9.55 -0.23 -16.34
N VAL A 316 10.21 -0.72 -17.37
CA VAL A 316 9.57 -1.34 -18.53
C VAL A 316 9.40 -2.82 -18.25
N THR A 317 8.16 -3.23 -18.09
CA THR A 317 7.79 -4.57 -17.61
C THR A 317 7.02 -5.41 -18.64
N ASP A 318 7.07 -5.05 -19.93
CA ASP A 318 6.46 -5.84 -20.99
C ASP A 318 7.49 -6.68 -21.79
N ASN A 319 7.03 -7.41 -22.79
CA ASN A 319 7.82 -8.30 -23.65
C ASN A 319 7.10 -8.52 -24.99
N PRO A 320 7.83 -8.59 -26.12
CA PRO A 320 9.24 -8.27 -26.32
C PRO A 320 9.48 -6.76 -26.33
N LEU A 321 10.74 -6.36 -26.14
CA LEU A 321 11.15 -4.96 -26.23
C LEU A 321 11.78 -4.66 -27.61
N LEU A 322 11.51 -3.46 -28.12
CA LEU A 322 11.96 -2.98 -29.41
C LEU A 322 12.96 -1.83 -29.22
N PHE A 323 14.16 -2.00 -29.72
CA PHE A 323 15.23 -1.02 -29.62
C PHE A 323 15.48 -0.38 -31.01
N ASN A 324 15.27 0.92 -31.11
CA ASN A 324 15.36 1.65 -32.38
C ASN A 324 16.80 1.81 -32.88
N GLU A 325 17.79 1.78 -31.98
CA GLU A 325 19.19 2.06 -32.27
C GLU A 325 19.79 1.04 -33.25
N ASP A 326 19.40 -0.21 -33.10
CA ASP A 326 19.88 -1.33 -33.92
C ASP A 326 18.75 -2.16 -34.56
N GLU A 327 17.52 -1.66 -34.46
CA GLU A 327 16.29 -2.35 -34.90
C GLU A 327 16.12 -3.75 -34.27
N ALA A 328 16.59 -3.93 -33.03
CA ALA A 328 16.51 -5.19 -32.33
C ALA A 328 15.12 -5.41 -31.73
N VAL A 329 14.69 -6.67 -31.76
CA VAL A 329 13.52 -7.16 -31.02
C VAL A 329 14.01 -8.24 -30.06
N ILE A 330 13.93 -7.95 -28.77
CA ILE A 330 14.51 -8.83 -27.75
C ILE A 330 13.39 -9.35 -26.85
N SER A 331 13.24 -10.67 -26.80
CA SER A 331 12.36 -11.34 -25.85
C SER A 331 13.12 -11.58 -24.54
N GLY A 332 12.59 -11.06 -23.44
CA GLY A 332 13.17 -11.15 -22.10
C GLY A 332 12.12 -11.50 -21.03
N GLY A 333 12.46 -11.32 -19.76
CA GLY A 333 11.63 -11.67 -18.62
C GLY A 333 11.26 -10.48 -17.73
N ASN A 334 11.25 -9.25 -18.23
CA ASN A 334 10.97 -8.06 -17.41
C ASN A 334 9.56 -8.01 -16.81
N PHE A 335 8.66 -8.80 -17.33
CA PHE A 335 7.32 -9.00 -16.78
C PHE A 335 7.31 -9.80 -15.47
N HIS A 336 8.38 -10.51 -15.13
CA HIS A 336 8.40 -11.38 -13.96
C HIS A 336 8.32 -10.57 -12.67
N GLY A 337 7.31 -10.88 -11.85
CA GLY A 337 6.97 -10.07 -10.67
C GLY A 337 7.87 -10.28 -9.44
N GLU A 338 8.88 -11.15 -9.48
CA GLU A 338 9.70 -11.50 -8.31
C GLU A 338 10.37 -10.29 -7.64
N PRO A 339 10.87 -9.26 -8.37
CA PRO A 339 11.42 -8.05 -7.76
C PRO A 339 10.44 -7.29 -6.86
N MET A 340 9.12 -7.49 -7.05
CA MET A 340 8.06 -6.91 -6.22
C MET A 340 7.46 -7.91 -5.25
N ALA A 341 7.43 -9.20 -5.58
CA ALA A 341 6.85 -10.23 -4.73
C ALA A 341 7.54 -10.34 -3.36
N LEU A 342 8.86 -10.40 -3.34
CA LEU A 342 9.68 -10.41 -2.12
C LEU A 342 9.45 -9.16 -1.27
N PRO A 343 9.58 -7.92 -1.80
CA PRO A 343 9.30 -6.70 -1.03
C PRO A 343 7.88 -6.66 -0.44
N PHE A 344 6.87 -7.15 -1.16
CA PHE A 344 5.49 -7.09 -0.66
C PHE A 344 5.18 -8.17 0.39
N ASP A 345 5.81 -9.34 0.34
CA ASP A 345 5.76 -10.28 1.46
C ASP A 345 6.53 -9.73 2.68
N PHE A 346 7.67 -9.07 2.48
CA PHE A 346 8.39 -8.37 3.57
C PHE A 346 7.55 -7.24 4.16
N LEU A 347 6.76 -6.53 3.35
CA LEU A 347 5.82 -5.51 3.82
C LEU A 347 4.78 -6.10 4.77
N GLY A 348 4.21 -7.26 4.41
CA GLY A 348 3.25 -7.97 5.25
C GLY A 348 3.88 -8.42 6.58
N ILE A 349 5.09 -8.98 6.55
CA ILE A 349 5.83 -9.41 7.75
C ILE A 349 6.11 -8.19 8.66
N ALA A 350 6.66 -7.11 8.11
CA ALA A 350 6.98 -5.91 8.86
C ALA A 350 5.73 -5.27 9.49
N CYS A 351 4.63 -5.19 8.76
CA CYS A 351 3.37 -4.65 9.25
C CYS A 351 2.79 -5.49 10.39
N SER A 352 2.94 -6.82 10.34
CA SER A 352 2.49 -7.74 11.40
C SER A 352 3.17 -7.46 12.74
N GLU A 353 4.43 -7.05 12.75
CA GLU A 353 5.16 -6.74 13.98
C GLU A 353 4.61 -5.51 14.71
N ILE A 354 4.10 -4.51 13.96
CA ILE A 354 3.40 -3.36 14.55
C ILE A 354 2.14 -3.82 15.29
N ALA A 355 1.33 -4.67 14.66
CA ALA A 355 0.11 -5.21 15.28
C ALA A 355 0.43 -6.05 16.53
N SER A 356 1.46 -6.90 16.44
CA SER A 356 1.86 -7.79 17.51
C SER A 356 2.31 -7.03 18.77
N ILE A 357 3.19 -6.04 18.64
CA ILE A 357 3.66 -5.26 19.79
C ILE A 357 2.56 -4.33 20.33
N SER A 358 1.69 -3.79 19.46
CA SER A 358 0.52 -2.99 19.84
C SER A 358 -0.46 -3.79 20.69
N GLU A 359 -0.77 -5.02 20.29
CA GLU A 359 -1.62 -5.93 21.06
C GLU A 359 -1.01 -6.23 22.42
N ARG A 360 0.30 -6.48 22.52
CA ARG A 360 0.99 -6.68 23.81
C ARG A 360 0.90 -5.47 24.74
N ARG A 361 0.85 -4.27 24.21
CA ARG A 361 0.64 -3.04 24.99
C ARG A 361 -0.82 -2.92 25.45
N THR A 362 -1.76 -3.25 24.59
CA THR A 362 -3.19 -3.29 24.92
C THR A 362 -3.48 -4.27 26.06
N GLU A 363 -2.97 -5.52 25.97
CA GLU A 363 -3.06 -6.52 27.03
C GLU A 363 -2.49 -5.99 28.35
N ARG A 364 -1.33 -5.36 28.28
CA ARG A 364 -0.67 -4.85 29.47
C ARG A 364 -1.47 -3.77 30.20
N MET A 365 -2.21 -2.93 29.48
CA MET A 365 -3.06 -1.90 30.09
C MET A 365 -4.28 -2.48 30.82
N VAL A 366 -4.88 -3.55 30.28
CA VAL A 366 -6.10 -4.14 30.84
C VAL A 366 -5.81 -5.18 31.95
N ASN A 367 -4.57 -5.65 32.05
CA ASN A 367 -4.15 -6.65 33.02
C ASN A 367 -3.62 -5.97 34.29
N ALA A 368 -4.37 -6.06 35.39
CA ALA A 368 -4.02 -5.41 36.66
C ALA A 368 -2.64 -5.81 37.21
N ALA A 369 -2.19 -7.06 36.98
CA ALA A 369 -0.88 -7.52 37.43
C ALA A 369 0.28 -6.87 36.66
N LEU A 370 0.03 -6.33 35.47
CA LEU A 370 1.04 -5.82 34.54
C LEU A 370 0.96 -4.32 34.28
N SER A 371 -0.16 -3.67 34.65
CA SER A 371 -0.50 -2.29 34.28
C SER A 371 0.09 -1.21 35.19
N ASN A 372 0.98 -1.60 36.13
CA ASN A 372 1.57 -0.66 37.08
C ASN A 372 0.51 0.10 37.92
N GLY A 373 -0.53 -0.62 38.36
CA GLY A 373 -1.54 -0.10 39.28
C GLY A 373 -2.79 0.50 38.63
N LEU A 374 -3.03 0.29 37.34
CA LEU A 374 -4.36 0.56 36.76
C LEU A 374 -5.37 -0.49 37.25
N THR A 375 -6.64 -0.11 37.25
CA THR A 375 -7.72 -1.04 37.64
C THR A 375 -7.88 -2.17 36.62
N PRO A 376 -8.32 -3.38 37.05
CA PRO A 376 -8.57 -4.49 36.12
C PRO A 376 -9.52 -4.06 34.99
N PHE A 377 -9.13 -4.36 33.75
CA PHE A 377 -9.87 -4.04 32.53
C PHE A 377 -10.27 -2.56 32.42
N LEU A 378 -9.56 -1.66 33.12
CA LEU A 378 -9.78 -0.21 33.12
C LEU A 378 -11.20 0.21 33.55
N THR A 379 -11.88 -0.60 34.34
CA THR A 379 -13.16 -0.27 34.95
C THR A 379 -12.98 0.25 36.36
N THR A 380 -13.85 1.18 36.79
CA THR A 380 -13.87 1.72 38.16
C THR A 380 -14.66 0.83 39.11
N VAL A 381 -15.63 0.03 38.59
CA VAL A 381 -16.49 -0.88 39.35
C VAL A 381 -16.48 -2.25 38.69
N GLY A 382 -15.47 -3.07 39.03
CA GLY A 382 -15.36 -4.43 38.54
C GLY A 382 -16.44 -5.37 39.05
N GLY A 383 -16.75 -6.42 38.31
CA GLY A 383 -17.76 -7.43 38.63
C GLY A 383 -19.09 -7.16 37.93
N VAL A 384 -19.68 -5.97 38.09
CA VAL A 384 -20.84 -5.53 37.31
C VAL A 384 -20.40 -5.09 35.91
N ASN A 385 -19.25 -4.45 35.83
CA ASN A 385 -18.67 -4.01 34.56
C ASN A 385 -17.50 -4.92 34.17
N SER A 386 -17.39 -5.25 32.87
CA SER A 386 -16.29 -5.99 32.24
C SER A 386 -15.23 -5.05 31.63
N GLY A 387 -15.58 -3.79 31.40
CA GLY A 387 -14.70 -2.77 30.87
C GLY A 387 -14.09 -3.16 29.50
N PHE A 388 -12.78 -3.01 29.37
CA PHE A 388 -12.02 -3.20 28.12
C PHE A 388 -11.52 -4.66 27.92
N MET A 389 -12.07 -5.63 28.66
CA MET A 389 -11.63 -7.03 28.57
C MET A 389 -11.64 -7.55 27.13
N ILE A 390 -12.74 -7.36 26.40
CA ILE A 390 -12.93 -7.92 25.04
C ILE A 390 -12.25 -7.08 23.97
N VAL A 391 -11.90 -5.83 24.23
CA VAL A 391 -11.08 -5.01 23.31
C VAL A 391 -9.73 -5.69 23.06
N GLN A 392 -9.11 -6.23 24.11
CA GLN A 392 -7.86 -6.98 23.99
C GLN A 392 -8.05 -8.29 23.21
N TYR A 393 -9.17 -9.00 23.39
CA TYR A 393 -9.47 -10.23 22.63
C TYR A 393 -9.54 -9.95 21.13
N SER A 394 -10.20 -8.84 20.75
CA SER A 394 -10.29 -8.43 19.35
C SER A 394 -8.91 -8.10 18.76
N ALA A 395 -8.09 -7.35 19.49
CA ALA A 395 -6.72 -7.06 19.06
C ALA A 395 -5.88 -8.34 18.91
N ALA A 396 -5.97 -9.28 19.87
CA ALA A 396 -5.26 -10.56 19.84
C ALA A 396 -5.71 -11.44 18.66
N SER A 397 -7.00 -11.44 18.34
CA SER A 397 -7.54 -12.17 17.19
C SER A 397 -6.92 -11.67 15.88
N MET A 398 -6.86 -10.35 15.67
CA MET A 398 -6.29 -9.74 14.47
C MET A 398 -4.77 -9.95 14.38
N ALA A 399 -4.05 -9.82 15.48
CA ALA A 399 -2.62 -10.12 15.51
C ALA A 399 -2.34 -11.60 15.18
N SER A 400 -3.19 -12.51 15.64
CA SER A 400 -3.10 -13.94 15.31
C SER A 400 -3.43 -14.22 13.83
N GLU A 401 -4.42 -13.56 13.25
CA GLU A 401 -4.74 -13.67 11.83
C GLU A 401 -3.57 -13.16 10.96
N ASN A 402 -2.93 -12.07 11.36
CA ASN A 402 -1.75 -11.54 10.67
C ASN A 402 -0.62 -12.57 10.57
N LYS A 403 -0.40 -13.43 11.59
CA LYS A 403 0.56 -14.51 11.52
C LYS A 403 0.28 -15.47 10.34
N VAL A 404 -1.00 -15.79 10.09
CA VAL A 404 -1.40 -16.65 8.97
C VAL A 404 -1.20 -15.94 7.64
N LEU A 405 -1.65 -14.67 7.57
CA LEU A 405 -1.52 -13.86 6.36
C LEU A 405 -0.06 -13.53 6.02
N ALA A 406 0.83 -13.41 7.00
CA ALA A 406 2.25 -13.10 6.79
C ALA A 406 3.06 -14.28 6.22
N HIS A 407 2.47 -15.48 6.07
CA HIS A 407 3.14 -16.58 5.38
C HIS A 407 3.46 -16.16 3.94
N PRO A 408 4.74 -16.18 3.49
CA PRO A 408 5.11 -15.64 2.19
C PRO A 408 4.40 -16.33 1.03
N ALA A 409 3.90 -15.56 0.07
CA ALA A 409 3.32 -16.09 -1.16
C ALA A 409 4.39 -16.33 -2.23
N CYS A 410 5.45 -15.52 -2.23
CA CYS A 410 6.52 -15.59 -3.23
C CYS A 410 7.39 -16.86 -3.16
N VAL A 411 7.26 -17.65 -2.11
CA VAL A 411 7.99 -18.94 -1.96
C VAL A 411 7.26 -20.11 -2.63
N ASP A 412 6.12 -19.86 -3.27
CA ASP A 412 5.32 -20.86 -3.99
C ASP A 412 5.39 -20.60 -5.50
N SER A 413 5.40 -21.66 -6.30
CA SER A 413 5.38 -21.58 -7.75
C SER A 413 4.60 -22.73 -8.35
N ILE A 414 3.70 -22.42 -9.29
CA ILE A 414 2.84 -23.39 -9.99
C ILE A 414 3.06 -23.23 -11.50
N PRO A 415 3.56 -24.24 -12.22
CA PRO A 415 3.74 -24.17 -13.67
C PRO A 415 2.43 -23.88 -14.39
N SER A 416 2.50 -23.03 -15.41
CA SER A 416 1.37 -22.62 -16.24
C SER A 416 1.76 -22.56 -17.73
N SER A 417 0.79 -22.24 -18.60
CA SER A 417 1.01 -22.13 -20.06
C SER A 417 1.73 -23.37 -20.66
N ALA A 418 1.21 -24.57 -20.37
CA ALA A 418 1.78 -25.87 -20.80
C ALA A 418 3.27 -26.02 -20.40
N ASN A 419 3.65 -25.56 -19.24
CA ASN A 419 5.02 -25.51 -18.67
C ASN A 419 5.98 -24.51 -19.37
N GLN A 420 5.50 -23.67 -20.27
CA GLN A 420 6.32 -22.58 -20.81
C GLN A 420 6.58 -21.50 -19.72
N GLU A 421 5.62 -21.30 -18.83
CA GLU A 421 5.70 -20.42 -17.65
C GLU A 421 5.84 -21.30 -16.39
N ASP A 422 7.03 -21.88 -16.20
CA ASP A 422 7.29 -22.93 -15.20
C ASP A 422 7.73 -22.38 -13.84
N PHE A 423 7.98 -21.06 -13.74
CA PHE A 423 8.29 -20.36 -12.51
C PHE A 423 7.51 -19.02 -12.44
N VAL A 424 6.75 -18.79 -11.36
CA VAL A 424 5.89 -17.63 -11.18
C VAL A 424 6.11 -16.97 -9.83
N SER A 425 5.82 -15.66 -9.73
CA SER A 425 6.21 -14.86 -8.57
C SER A 425 5.18 -14.80 -7.44
N MET A 426 3.89 -15.00 -7.74
CA MET A 426 2.76 -14.73 -6.82
C MET A 426 2.71 -13.29 -6.26
N GLY A 427 3.35 -12.32 -6.94
CA GLY A 427 3.53 -10.95 -6.43
C GLY A 427 2.22 -10.21 -6.13
N THR A 428 1.17 -10.43 -6.94
CA THR A 428 -0.15 -9.83 -6.69
C THR A 428 -0.81 -10.40 -5.44
N THR A 429 -0.61 -11.69 -5.16
CA THR A 429 -1.06 -12.32 -3.91
C THR A 429 -0.30 -11.74 -2.71
N ALA A 430 1.02 -11.57 -2.81
CA ALA A 430 1.84 -10.94 -1.78
C ALA A 430 1.35 -9.51 -1.48
N ALA A 431 1.16 -8.67 -2.51
CA ALA A 431 0.67 -7.30 -2.36
C ALA A 431 -0.71 -7.23 -1.69
N ARG A 432 -1.65 -8.11 -2.10
CA ARG A 432 -3.00 -8.16 -1.52
C ARG A 432 -3.00 -8.59 -0.05
N LYS A 433 -2.22 -9.61 0.30
CA LYS A 433 -2.06 -10.07 1.70
C LYS A 433 -1.50 -8.96 2.59
N ALA A 434 -0.48 -8.23 2.12
CA ALA A 434 0.06 -7.09 2.85
C ALA A 434 -1.01 -6.05 3.16
N GLY A 435 -1.95 -5.79 2.22
CA GLY A 435 -3.10 -4.92 2.45
C GLY A 435 -4.06 -5.45 3.52
N GLN A 436 -4.35 -6.74 3.56
CA GLN A 436 -5.18 -7.35 4.60
C GLN A 436 -4.53 -7.23 6.00
N ILE A 437 -3.23 -7.51 6.08
CA ILE A 437 -2.44 -7.35 7.30
C ILE A 437 -2.47 -5.89 7.77
N LEU A 438 -2.33 -4.95 6.85
CA LEU A 438 -2.39 -3.52 7.16
C LEU A 438 -3.75 -3.12 7.77
N GLN A 439 -4.86 -3.63 7.23
CA GLN A 439 -6.19 -3.35 7.78
C GLN A 439 -6.29 -3.84 9.24
N ASN A 440 -5.86 -5.07 9.52
CA ASN A 440 -5.82 -5.62 10.87
C ASN A 440 -4.89 -4.81 11.80
N THR A 441 -3.75 -4.37 11.29
CA THR A 441 -2.78 -3.57 12.04
C THR A 441 -3.35 -2.20 12.43
N LEU A 442 -4.03 -1.52 11.52
CA LEU A 442 -4.70 -0.25 11.81
C LEU A 442 -5.80 -0.40 12.86
N SER A 443 -6.55 -1.51 12.83
CA SER A 443 -7.53 -1.83 13.87
C SER A 443 -6.85 -2.14 15.22
N CYS A 444 -5.72 -2.87 15.26
CA CYS A 444 -4.95 -3.06 16.49
C CYS A 444 -4.46 -1.73 17.08
N LEU A 445 -3.98 -0.81 16.24
CA LEU A 445 -3.59 0.54 16.66
C LEU A 445 -4.77 1.35 17.20
N ALA A 446 -5.96 1.21 16.59
CA ALA A 446 -7.17 1.85 17.08
C ALA A 446 -7.59 1.31 18.45
N PHE A 447 -7.53 -0.01 18.66
CA PHE A 447 -7.78 -0.63 19.97
C PHE A 447 -6.77 -0.16 21.02
N GLU A 448 -5.49 -0.06 20.68
CA GLU A 448 -4.48 0.46 21.59
C GLU A 448 -4.74 1.93 21.93
N LEU A 449 -5.06 2.78 20.96
CA LEU A 449 -5.36 4.19 21.18
C LEU A 449 -6.58 4.39 22.09
N LEU A 450 -7.66 3.68 21.81
CA LEU A 450 -8.88 3.68 22.63
C LEU A 450 -8.58 3.28 24.07
N THR A 451 -7.83 2.18 24.23
CA THR A 451 -7.42 1.65 25.53
C THR A 451 -6.48 2.60 26.28
N ALA A 452 -5.52 3.22 25.57
CA ALA A 452 -4.60 4.18 26.16
C ALA A 452 -5.32 5.44 26.68
N CYS A 453 -6.29 5.95 25.93
CA CYS A 453 -7.11 7.08 26.40
C CYS A 453 -7.92 6.72 27.65
N GLN A 454 -8.54 5.55 27.69
CA GLN A 454 -9.23 5.06 28.89
C GLN A 454 -8.27 4.89 30.08
N ALA A 455 -7.09 4.32 29.85
CA ALA A 455 -6.05 4.14 30.88
C ALA A 455 -5.52 5.47 31.43
N ILE A 456 -5.38 6.48 30.58
CA ILE A 456 -5.00 7.84 30.99
C ILE A 456 -6.04 8.45 31.92
N ASP A 457 -7.35 8.31 31.61
CA ASP A 457 -8.40 8.82 32.51
C ASP A 457 -8.39 8.09 33.86
N VAL A 458 -8.27 6.75 33.86
CA VAL A 458 -8.12 5.98 35.11
C VAL A 458 -6.90 6.46 35.90
N ARG A 459 -5.77 6.73 35.23
CA ARG A 459 -4.55 7.26 35.87
C ARG A 459 -4.79 8.65 36.48
N ARG A 460 -5.51 9.52 35.79
CA ARG A 460 -5.90 10.85 36.27
C ARG A 460 -6.82 10.79 37.49
N LEU A 461 -7.76 9.87 37.51
CA LEU A 461 -8.65 9.65 38.69
C LEU A 461 -7.82 9.23 39.91
N GLN A 462 -6.76 8.45 39.75
CA GLN A 462 -5.87 8.04 40.85
C GLN A 462 -5.01 9.19 41.41
N LYS A 463 -4.71 10.21 40.62
CA LYS A 463 -3.89 11.41 40.99
C LYS A 463 -2.48 11.12 41.51
N THR A 464 -1.99 9.88 41.43
CA THR A 464 -0.74 9.44 42.08
C THR A 464 0.50 10.09 41.42
N TYR A 465 0.50 10.27 40.09
CA TYR A 465 1.65 10.75 39.32
C TYR A 465 1.39 12.09 38.61
N GLY A 466 0.39 12.85 39.07
CA GLY A 466 -0.06 14.05 38.37
C GLY A 466 -1.11 13.75 37.30
N MET A 467 -1.40 14.75 36.45
CA MET A 467 -2.49 14.68 35.48
C MET A 467 -2.05 15.03 34.05
N GLY A 468 -0.90 15.72 33.88
CA GLY A 468 -0.47 16.28 32.61
C GLY A 468 0.19 15.24 31.70
N LEU A 469 -0.26 15.18 30.43
CA LEU A 469 0.44 14.53 29.34
C LEU A 469 1.49 15.52 28.76
N SER A 470 2.24 15.07 27.76
CA SER A 470 2.99 16.01 26.92
C SER A 470 2.02 16.92 26.14
N PRO A 471 2.44 18.10 25.67
CA PRO A 471 1.56 18.98 24.90
C PRO A 471 0.89 18.29 23.70
N VAL A 472 1.64 17.51 22.93
CA VAL A 472 1.09 16.73 21.80
C VAL A 472 0.20 15.59 22.27
N GLY A 473 0.55 14.94 23.38
CA GLY A 473 -0.29 13.90 23.99
C GLY A 473 -1.64 14.45 24.45
N GLU A 474 -1.68 15.67 25.04
CA GLU A 474 -2.94 16.35 25.39
C GLU A 474 -3.78 16.67 24.15
N ALA A 475 -3.17 17.16 23.07
CA ALA A 475 -3.89 17.49 21.86
C ALA A 475 -4.54 16.23 21.22
N VAL A 476 -3.79 15.13 21.14
CA VAL A 476 -4.30 13.85 20.60
C VAL A 476 -5.38 13.26 21.52
N PHE A 477 -5.12 13.23 22.81
CA PHE A 477 -6.11 12.78 23.81
C PHE A 477 -7.42 13.58 23.71
N ALA A 478 -7.33 14.92 23.70
CA ALA A 478 -8.48 15.80 23.58
C ALA A 478 -9.23 15.56 22.26
N ARG A 479 -8.50 15.31 21.15
CA ARG A 479 -9.15 15.00 19.87
C ARG A 479 -9.96 13.70 19.93
N VAL A 480 -9.39 12.64 20.50
CA VAL A 480 -10.11 11.36 20.70
C VAL A 480 -11.33 11.57 21.58
N ARG A 481 -11.22 12.37 22.66
CA ARG A 481 -12.30 12.61 23.61
C ARG A 481 -13.43 13.52 23.07
N GLN A 482 -13.25 14.12 21.89
CA GLN A 482 -14.38 14.77 21.19
C GLN A 482 -15.41 13.77 20.68
N ASP A 483 -14.95 12.58 20.27
CA ASP A 483 -15.81 11.56 19.67
C ASP A 483 -16.12 10.40 20.64
N VAL A 484 -15.24 10.14 21.61
CA VAL A 484 -15.30 8.99 22.52
C VAL A 484 -15.23 9.44 23.98
N ALA A 485 -16.31 9.29 24.73
CA ALA A 485 -16.34 9.62 26.15
C ALA A 485 -15.61 8.57 27.01
N PHE A 486 -15.19 8.99 28.23
CA PHE A 486 -14.74 8.05 29.26
C PHE A 486 -15.82 7.02 29.55
N MET A 487 -15.44 5.76 29.73
CA MET A 487 -16.37 4.66 30.05
C MET A 487 -16.20 4.26 31.52
N ASP A 488 -17.07 4.74 32.38
CA ASP A 488 -17.14 4.37 33.80
C ASP A 488 -18.09 3.20 34.06
N ILE A 489 -19.11 3.05 33.20
CA ILE A 489 -20.10 1.97 33.19
C ILE A 489 -20.11 1.35 31.80
N ASP A 490 -20.24 0.03 31.73
CA ASP A 490 -20.29 -0.68 30.44
C ASP A 490 -21.42 -0.16 29.56
N ARG A 491 -21.09 0.09 28.29
CA ARG A 491 -22.01 0.48 27.23
C ARG A 491 -21.64 -0.22 25.93
N GLU A 492 -22.40 -0.04 24.88
CA GLU A 492 -22.01 -0.47 23.55
C GLU A 492 -20.70 0.22 23.16
N ILE A 493 -19.62 -0.56 22.97
CA ILE A 493 -18.28 -0.04 22.70
C ILE A 493 -17.97 0.05 21.19
N TRP A 494 -18.74 -0.63 20.34
CA TRP A 494 -18.46 -0.67 18.91
C TRP A 494 -18.52 0.72 18.24
N PRO A 495 -19.39 1.69 18.64
CA PRO A 495 -19.33 3.03 18.05
C PRO A 495 -18.03 3.79 18.39
N ASP A 496 -17.51 3.56 19.62
CA ASP A 496 -16.23 4.13 20.05
C ASP A 496 -15.07 3.58 19.21
N ILE A 497 -15.12 2.27 18.90
CA ILE A 497 -14.13 1.62 18.04
C ILE A 497 -14.16 2.21 16.62
N GLU A 498 -15.35 2.32 16.00
CA GLU A 498 -15.51 2.93 14.67
C GLU A 498 -14.98 4.37 14.62
N ALA A 499 -15.26 5.17 15.64
CA ALA A 499 -14.79 6.54 15.74
C ALA A 499 -13.25 6.61 15.77
N VAL A 500 -12.61 5.76 16.59
CA VAL A 500 -11.15 5.72 16.70
C VAL A 500 -10.50 5.11 15.45
N GLU A 501 -11.07 4.08 14.84
CA GLU A 501 -10.61 3.53 13.56
C GLU A 501 -10.61 4.60 12.46
N LYS A 502 -11.66 5.43 12.41
CA LYS A 502 -11.74 6.56 11.48
C LYS A 502 -10.61 7.56 11.72
N LEU A 503 -10.30 7.90 12.98
CA LEU A 503 -9.21 8.81 13.33
C LEU A 503 -7.83 8.25 12.95
N VAL A 504 -7.61 6.96 13.16
CA VAL A 504 -6.37 6.27 12.79
C VAL A 504 -6.16 6.25 11.26
N ARG A 505 -7.25 6.19 10.48
CA ARG A 505 -7.20 6.06 9.01
C ARG A 505 -7.21 7.39 8.25
N ASN A 506 -7.75 8.47 8.82
CA ASN A 506 -7.98 9.72 8.09
C ASN A 506 -6.75 10.66 8.02
N GLY A 507 -5.68 10.34 8.75
CA GLY A 507 -4.44 11.13 8.79
C GLY A 507 -4.46 12.33 9.76
N GLU A 508 -5.59 12.63 10.39
CA GLU A 508 -5.76 13.79 11.28
C GLU A 508 -4.78 13.76 12.47
N LEU A 509 -4.59 12.59 13.08
CA LEU A 509 -3.68 12.45 14.21
C LEU A 509 -2.23 12.75 13.83
N LEU A 510 -1.79 12.32 12.66
CA LEU A 510 -0.44 12.64 12.17
C LEU A 510 -0.28 14.13 11.82
N GLU A 511 -1.33 14.78 11.35
CA GLU A 511 -1.32 16.22 11.09
C GLU A 511 -1.14 17.03 12.39
N ILE A 512 -1.84 16.63 13.47
CA ILE A 512 -1.65 17.22 14.81
C ILE A 512 -0.17 17.09 15.23
N VAL A 513 0.38 15.87 15.13
CA VAL A 513 1.78 15.64 15.56
C VAL A 513 2.77 16.44 14.73
N ARG A 514 2.67 16.41 13.41
CA ARG A 514 3.59 17.13 12.52
C ARG A 514 3.54 18.65 12.71
N THR A 515 2.36 19.17 13.10
CA THR A 515 2.20 20.60 13.42
C THR A 515 2.86 20.98 14.74
N MET A 516 2.73 20.13 15.77
CA MET A 516 3.23 20.43 17.12
C MET A 516 4.67 19.99 17.37
N VAL A 517 5.14 18.99 16.62
CA VAL A 517 6.47 18.38 16.76
C VAL A 517 7.13 18.32 15.37
N PRO A 518 7.70 19.44 14.87
CA PRO A 518 8.26 19.51 13.51
C PRO A 518 9.39 18.50 13.24
N ASP A 519 10.11 18.07 14.28
CA ASP A 519 11.22 17.11 14.21
C ASP A 519 10.75 15.62 14.28
N PHE A 520 9.45 15.39 14.32
CA PHE A 520 8.86 14.05 14.27
C PHE A 520 8.90 13.50 12.84
N GLU A 521 9.41 12.26 12.68
CA GLU A 521 9.56 11.59 11.39
C GLU A 521 8.93 10.20 11.38
#